data_d63502dee219ece20acb1a0ac4c66566
#
_entry.id   d63502dee219ece20acb1a0ac4c66566
#
_cell.length_a   1.000
_cell.length_b   1.000
_cell.length_c   1.000
_cell.angle_alpha   90.00
_cell.angle_beta   90.00
_cell.angle_gamma   90.00
#
_symmetry.space_group_name_H-M   'P 1'
#
loop_
_entity.id
_entity.type
_entity.pdbx_description
1 polymer ?
#
loop_
_entity_poly.entity_id
_entity_poly.type
_entity_poly.pdbx_seq_one_letter_code
_entity_poly.pdbx_strand_id
1 'polypeptide(L)'
;MGTSSSWSFGRRVLEMTHATLTGESLLPDINSQLFDGHVYDLNWDGNKANYQDIFDVSNLPTADFAKYLISSVKFHCGQLFYLFEEATFMERLEIFYRNPAKEAQTSPLWFCHFLLILAFGKMFVIQSSRKRGPAGIEHFLQAMQCMPDFNFFKADPIEKIQVMCCGALYLHSIHHRMPAYRMIGTALRLALEDGMYTEMRSSCLDEDYVQRCNLVWWTVYILERRMTSLLGLPIGISEESITAPYPSIPTRAQSPNVMEMQVILCQVLAKVDATVYGTEGKLDSRYLSATQSVLRDIAKVTQRLNNSFDLYTNGSMSGTSRISAHLHILEHQCIILTTRPLLYIFLQSKLGQSDPALMTWLKSETVKTLLHICVESAQQILRILSSLLEQGILGMLIDKSTTSELFVLTYEEHFLPFDMDAASTSTISLLIAAAIDSSLLRDHSPWSQRAHKILDQMVQRGNHAAKLVQSELKQLDGELAQLAMKEGVETALTREAYHQSTGLGQFVEAVPLVTGSEQSPLEVELDEGFGQHYELSPNQMMDLANSLDLNSLSWPLSSIHDMSGLGI
;
A
#
# COMPACT_ATOMS: atom_id res chain seq x y z
N MET A 1 -7.54 13.87 7.67
CA MET A 1 -6.86 13.20 6.54
C MET A 1 -7.62 13.52 5.27
N GLY A 2 -6.94 13.65 4.13
CA GLY A 2 -7.59 14.06 2.88
C GLY A 2 -8.50 12.99 2.25
N THR A 3 -9.26 13.41 1.26
CA THR A 3 -10.24 12.57 0.56
C THR A 3 -9.61 11.40 -0.21
N SER A 4 -8.36 11.54 -0.67
CA SER A 4 -7.61 10.48 -1.34
C SER A 4 -6.99 9.45 -0.38
N SER A 5 -7.04 9.66 0.94
CA SER A 5 -6.48 8.73 1.91
C SER A 5 -7.10 7.34 1.84
N SER A 6 -6.28 6.32 1.65
CA SER A 6 -6.74 4.92 1.62
C SER A 6 -7.24 4.45 2.99
N TRP A 7 -6.57 4.87 4.06
CA TRP A 7 -6.99 4.55 5.42
C TRP A 7 -8.31 5.25 5.80
N SER A 8 -8.42 6.54 5.52
CA SER A 8 -9.63 7.31 5.76
C SER A 8 -10.80 6.79 4.92
N PHE A 9 -10.54 6.33 3.70
CA PHE A 9 -11.53 5.71 2.82
C PHE A 9 -12.15 4.46 3.46
N GLY A 10 -11.35 3.51 3.90
CA GLY A 10 -11.85 2.29 4.56
C GLY A 10 -12.70 2.59 5.80
N ARG A 11 -12.23 3.53 6.62
CA ARG A 11 -12.96 3.98 7.82
C ARG A 11 -14.31 4.63 7.49
N ARG A 12 -14.37 5.47 6.46
CA ARG A 12 -15.64 6.09 6.03
C ARG A 12 -16.62 5.07 5.48
N VAL A 13 -16.14 4.09 4.72
CA VAL A 13 -16.97 3.01 4.22
C VAL A 13 -17.56 2.22 5.38
N LEU A 14 -16.74 1.84 6.35
CA LEU A 14 -17.19 1.12 7.54
C LEU A 14 -18.18 1.93 8.37
N GLU A 15 -17.90 3.21 8.62
CA GLU A 15 -18.80 4.13 9.33
C GLU A 15 -20.17 4.26 8.63
N MET A 16 -20.16 4.49 7.32
CA MET A 16 -21.38 4.63 6.54
C MET A 16 -22.21 3.33 6.55
N THR A 17 -21.56 2.19 6.43
CA THR A 17 -22.20 0.87 6.44
C THR A 17 -22.82 0.60 7.81
N HIS A 18 -22.07 0.85 8.88
CA HIS A 18 -22.52 0.68 10.25
C HIS A 18 -23.69 1.60 10.60
N ALA A 19 -23.59 2.88 10.30
CA ALA A 19 -24.65 3.86 10.54
C ALA A 19 -25.95 3.49 9.80
N THR A 20 -25.86 2.98 8.57
CA THR A 20 -27.03 2.50 7.81
C THR A 20 -27.64 1.25 8.44
N LEU A 21 -26.82 0.37 9.02
CA LEU A 21 -27.28 -0.89 9.61
C LEU A 21 -27.93 -0.69 10.99
N THR A 22 -27.33 0.15 11.84
CA THR A 22 -27.68 0.30 13.27
C THR A 22 -28.40 1.60 13.58
N GLY A 23 -28.27 2.62 12.75
CA GLY A 23 -28.74 4.00 13.02
C GLY A 23 -27.81 4.77 13.96
N GLU A 24 -26.70 4.17 14.39
CA GLU A 24 -25.74 4.77 15.32
C GLU A 24 -24.40 5.00 14.63
N SER A 25 -23.66 6.04 15.03
CA SER A 25 -22.28 6.26 14.57
C SER A 25 -21.32 5.34 15.33
N LEU A 26 -20.41 4.71 14.62
CA LEU A 26 -19.31 3.92 15.21
C LEU A 26 -18.35 4.77 16.03
N LEU A 27 -18.28 6.07 15.73
CA LEU A 27 -17.24 6.95 16.22
C LEU A 27 -17.86 8.02 17.14
N PRO A 28 -17.84 7.82 18.47
CA PRO A 28 -18.32 8.82 19.42
C PRO A 28 -17.41 10.06 19.48
N ASP A 29 -16.21 10.02 18.88
CA ASP A 29 -15.24 11.12 18.94
C ASP A 29 -14.49 11.28 17.61
N ILE A 30 -14.54 12.50 17.05
CA ILE A 30 -13.79 12.92 15.86
C ILE A 30 -12.28 12.68 16.04
N ASN A 31 -11.78 12.78 17.27
CA ASN A 31 -10.39 12.49 17.58
C ASN A 31 -10.00 11.02 17.36
N SER A 32 -10.92 10.07 17.46
CA SER A 32 -10.64 8.66 17.18
C SER A 32 -10.37 8.39 15.69
N GLN A 33 -10.83 9.26 14.79
CA GLN A 33 -10.51 9.19 13.37
C GLN A 33 -9.08 9.65 13.05
N LEU A 34 -8.48 10.46 13.91
CA LEU A 34 -7.12 10.96 13.77
C LEU A 34 -6.07 10.00 14.34
N PHE A 35 -6.50 8.99 15.09
CA PHE A 35 -5.55 8.04 15.66
C PHE A 35 -5.08 7.06 14.59
N ASP A 36 -3.81 7.18 14.25
CA ASP A 36 -2.97 6.04 13.90
C ASP A 36 -3.26 4.97 14.93
N GLY A 37 -3.90 3.88 14.51
CA GLY A 37 -4.26 2.85 15.47
C GLY A 37 -3.02 2.50 16.28
N HIS A 38 -2.99 2.83 17.56
CA HIS A 38 -1.91 2.50 18.48
C HIS A 38 -1.86 0.99 18.68
N VAL A 39 -1.53 0.28 17.60
CA VAL A 39 -1.36 -1.18 17.62
C VAL A 39 -0.17 -1.53 18.50
N TYR A 40 0.81 -0.64 18.51
CA TYR A 40 1.99 -0.76 19.34
C TYR A 40 2.13 0.50 20.20
N ASP A 41 2.02 0.35 21.51
CA ASP A 41 2.51 1.35 22.42
C ASP A 41 4.05 1.25 22.43
N LEU A 42 4.71 2.26 21.91
CA LEU A 42 6.17 2.31 21.87
C LEU A 42 6.78 2.54 23.26
N ASN A 43 5.95 2.85 24.29
CA ASN A 43 6.38 3.20 25.64
C ASN A 43 7.50 4.25 25.67
N TRP A 44 7.46 5.19 24.72
CA TRP A 44 8.42 6.27 24.59
C TRP A 44 7.70 7.62 24.60
N ASP A 45 8.10 8.45 25.54
CA ASP A 45 7.52 9.78 25.77
C ASP A 45 8.14 10.90 24.90
N GLY A 46 9.06 10.54 23.99
CA GLY A 46 9.81 11.49 23.17
C GLY A 46 11.01 12.14 23.87
N ASN A 47 11.23 11.84 25.13
CA ASN A 47 12.37 12.39 25.87
C ASN A 47 13.66 11.62 25.53
N LYS A 48 14.78 12.35 25.48
CA LYS A 48 16.10 11.75 25.32
C LYS A 48 16.58 11.20 26.67
N ALA A 49 17.16 10.00 26.66
CA ALA A 49 17.80 9.43 27.83
C ALA A 49 19.04 10.24 28.27
N ASN A 50 19.57 9.96 29.47
CA ASN A 50 20.81 10.55 29.91
C ASN A 50 21.96 10.20 28.97
N TYR A 51 22.87 11.14 28.74
CA TYR A 51 23.96 11.02 27.75
C TYR A 51 24.79 9.73 27.89
N GLN A 52 24.93 9.18 29.10
CA GLN A 52 25.69 7.93 29.34
C GLN A 52 24.96 6.68 28.86
N ASP A 53 23.62 6.69 28.84
CA ASP A 53 22.78 5.53 28.47
C ASP A 53 22.45 5.49 26.97
N ILE A 54 22.60 6.62 26.27
CA ILE A 54 22.26 6.77 24.85
C ILE A 54 23.14 5.88 23.96
N PHE A 55 24.43 5.75 24.29
CA PHE A 55 25.42 5.00 23.50
C PHE A 55 25.70 3.60 24.09
N ASP A 56 24.67 2.97 24.69
CA ASP A 56 24.79 1.60 25.18
C ASP A 56 24.99 0.62 24.01
N VAL A 57 26.04 -0.16 24.08
CA VAL A 57 26.42 -1.16 23.07
C VAL A 57 26.21 -2.60 23.55
N SER A 58 25.65 -2.78 24.75
CA SER A 58 25.48 -4.09 25.41
C SER A 58 24.49 -5.00 24.66
N ASN A 59 23.48 -4.43 24.01
CA ASN A 59 22.42 -5.13 23.32
C ASN A 59 22.65 -5.29 21.81
N LEU A 60 23.84 -4.93 21.31
CA LEU A 60 24.16 -5.07 19.90
C LEU A 60 24.35 -6.55 19.52
N PRO A 61 23.94 -6.95 18.31
CA PRO A 61 24.20 -8.29 17.80
C PRO A 61 25.70 -8.52 17.59
N THR A 62 26.11 -9.78 17.39
CA THR A 62 27.46 -10.10 16.90
C THR A 62 27.71 -9.48 15.52
N ALA A 63 28.97 -9.24 15.17
CA ALA A 63 29.34 -8.66 13.87
C ALA A 63 28.75 -9.42 12.69
N ASP A 64 28.77 -10.76 12.75
CA ASP A 64 28.25 -11.62 11.68
C ASP A 64 26.72 -11.51 11.57
N PHE A 65 26.02 -11.47 12.69
CA PHE A 65 24.58 -11.29 12.67
C PHE A 65 24.18 -9.88 12.23
N ALA A 66 24.96 -8.85 12.59
CA ALA A 66 24.78 -7.51 12.06
C ALA A 66 24.95 -7.45 10.53
N LYS A 67 26.01 -8.08 10.00
CA LYS A 67 26.22 -8.21 8.55
C LYS A 67 25.04 -8.90 7.87
N TYR A 68 24.50 -9.94 8.47
CA TYR A 68 23.32 -10.63 7.96
C TYR A 68 22.08 -9.73 7.91
N LEU A 69 21.81 -8.96 8.96
CA LEU A 69 20.69 -8.01 9.00
C LEU A 69 20.83 -6.92 7.94
N ILE A 70 22.04 -6.37 7.77
CA ILE A 70 22.34 -5.34 6.75
C ILE A 70 22.12 -5.93 5.35
N SER A 71 22.63 -7.14 5.09
CA SER A 71 22.46 -7.84 3.81
C SER A 71 20.98 -8.12 3.52
N SER A 72 20.18 -8.43 4.54
CA SER A 72 18.74 -8.61 4.40
C SER A 72 18.05 -7.32 3.97
N VAL A 73 18.37 -6.18 4.58
CA VAL A 73 17.82 -4.87 4.15
C VAL A 73 18.21 -4.56 2.71
N LYS A 74 19.47 -4.81 2.34
CA LYS A 74 19.94 -4.61 0.96
C LYS A 74 19.18 -5.49 -0.02
N PHE A 75 19.00 -6.77 0.30
CA PHE A 75 18.30 -7.71 -0.57
C PHE A 75 16.85 -7.30 -0.82
N HIS A 76 16.11 -6.93 0.25
CA HIS A 76 14.70 -6.60 0.15
C HIS A 76 14.42 -5.18 -0.36
N CYS A 77 15.26 -4.21 -0.02
CA CYS A 77 14.98 -2.79 -0.26
C CYS A 77 16.02 -2.08 -1.13
N GLY A 78 17.22 -2.62 -1.29
CA GLY A 78 18.33 -1.90 -1.89
C GLY A 78 18.21 -1.58 -3.38
N GLN A 79 17.31 -2.26 -4.10
CA GLN A 79 16.99 -1.91 -5.49
C GLN A 79 15.83 -0.89 -5.58
N LEU A 80 15.05 -0.76 -4.51
CA LEU A 80 13.90 0.13 -4.45
C LEU A 80 14.24 1.50 -3.84
N PHE A 81 15.13 1.51 -2.85
CA PHE A 81 15.49 2.70 -2.07
C PHE A 81 16.99 2.72 -1.79
N TYR A 82 17.62 3.88 -1.93
CA TYR A 82 19.03 4.07 -1.61
C TYR A 82 19.20 4.45 -0.14
N LEU A 83 19.08 3.46 0.75
CA LEU A 83 19.10 3.66 2.21
C LEU A 83 20.51 3.79 2.78
N PHE A 84 21.51 3.18 2.16
CA PHE A 84 22.93 3.27 2.53
C PHE A 84 23.79 2.85 1.35
N GLU A 85 25.05 3.30 1.34
CA GLU A 85 26.07 2.83 0.39
C GLU A 85 26.80 1.63 1.01
N GLU A 86 26.69 0.47 0.39
CA GLU A 86 27.11 -0.81 0.99
C GLU A 86 28.59 -0.86 1.32
N ALA A 87 29.48 -0.48 0.40
CA ALA A 87 30.91 -0.63 0.58
C ALA A 87 31.39 0.20 1.78
N THR A 88 31.03 1.48 1.79
CA THR A 88 31.37 2.42 2.88
C THR A 88 30.73 2.01 4.22
N PHE A 89 29.48 1.53 4.17
CA PHE A 89 28.78 1.12 5.37
C PHE A 89 29.42 -0.13 6.01
N MET A 90 29.80 -1.11 5.20
CA MET A 90 30.45 -2.33 5.66
C MET A 90 31.87 -2.08 6.17
N GLU A 91 32.64 -1.19 5.54
CA GLU A 91 33.95 -0.77 6.03
C GLU A 91 33.83 -0.11 7.42
N ARG A 92 32.87 0.82 7.59
CA ARG A 92 32.61 1.46 8.89
C ARG A 92 32.13 0.47 9.94
N LEU A 93 31.36 -0.55 9.56
CA LEU A 93 30.94 -1.63 10.47
C LEU A 93 32.15 -2.40 11.01
N GLU A 94 33.15 -2.70 10.19
CA GLU A 94 34.37 -3.38 10.64
C GLU A 94 35.19 -2.54 11.61
N ILE A 95 35.27 -1.23 11.37
CA ILE A 95 35.92 -0.28 12.29
C ILE A 95 35.15 -0.23 13.62
N PHE A 96 33.82 -0.13 13.54
CA PHE A 96 32.94 -0.06 14.72
C PHE A 96 33.11 -1.27 15.65
N TYR A 97 33.13 -2.49 15.13
CA TYR A 97 33.24 -3.70 15.97
C TYR A 97 34.63 -3.90 16.59
N ARG A 98 35.66 -3.11 16.23
CA ARG A 98 36.95 -3.09 16.95
C ARG A 98 36.85 -2.42 18.33
N ASN A 99 36.03 -1.37 18.45
CA ASN A 99 35.78 -0.67 19.71
C ASN A 99 34.41 0.01 19.73
N PRO A 100 33.30 -0.77 19.91
CA PRO A 100 31.95 -0.27 19.74
C PRO A 100 31.62 0.95 20.64
N ALA A 101 32.03 0.92 21.91
CA ALA A 101 31.72 1.98 22.86
C ALA A 101 32.35 3.32 22.48
N LYS A 102 33.55 3.30 21.93
CA LYS A 102 34.23 4.51 21.46
C LYS A 102 33.62 5.02 20.17
N GLU A 103 33.40 4.11 19.20
CA GLU A 103 32.93 4.48 17.87
C GLU A 103 31.49 5.00 17.89
N ALA A 104 30.62 4.46 18.75
CA ALA A 104 29.27 4.97 18.96
C ALA A 104 29.28 6.46 19.38
N GLN A 105 30.18 6.85 20.26
CA GLN A 105 30.32 8.25 20.71
C GLN A 105 30.99 9.15 19.67
N THR A 106 31.98 8.62 18.94
CA THR A 106 32.76 9.40 17.96
C THR A 106 31.94 9.66 16.68
N SER A 107 31.06 8.75 16.29
CA SER A 107 30.23 8.81 15.08
C SER A 107 28.75 8.63 15.39
N PRO A 108 28.10 9.54 16.13
CA PRO A 108 26.75 9.35 16.64
C PRO A 108 25.70 9.22 15.53
N LEU A 109 25.84 9.93 14.40
CA LEU A 109 24.91 9.83 13.28
C LEU A 109 24.99 8.46 12.61
N TRP A 110 26.22 7.97 12.34
CA TRP A 110 26.40 6.64 11.78
C TRP A 110 25.89 5.56 12.74
N PHE A 111 26.10 5.72 14.04
CA PHE A 111 25.58 4.78 15.03
C PHE A 111 24.04 4.74 15.02
N CYS A 112 23.40 5.92 14.95
CA CYS A 112 21.96 6.03 14.77
C CYS A 112 21.49 5.32 13.48
N HIS A 113 22.18 5.56 12.36
CA HIS A 113 21.91 4.92 11.09
C HIS A 113 22.03 3.40 11.18
N PHE A 114 23.10 2.91 11.78
CA PHE A 114 23.34 1.49 12.01
C PHE A 114 22.21 0.85 12.84
N LEU A 115 21.78 1.47 13.92
CA LEU A 115 20.66 0.98 14.73
C LEU A 115 19.36 0.91 13.94
N LEU A 116 19.07 1.89 13.08
CA LEU A 116 17.87 1.87 12.22
C LEU A 116 17.94 0.75 11.19
N ILE A 117 19.09 0.51 10.57
CA ILE A 117 19.29 -0.61 9.65
C ILE A 117 19.15 -1.95 10.39
N LEU A 118 19.66 -2.08 11.61
CA LEU A 118 19.46 -3.28 12.44
C LEU A 118 17.98 -3.48 12.78
N ALA A 119 17.27 -2.41 13.16
CA ALA A 119 15.84 -2.46 13.46
C ALA A 119 15.06 -2.95 12.25
N PHE A 120 15.32 -2.38 11.08
CA PHE A 120 14.65 -2.73 9.84
C PHE A 120 15.04 -4.15 9.36
N GLY A 121 16.31 -4.53 9.46
CA GLY A 121 16.78 -5.88 9.15
C GLY A 121 16.12 -6.95 10.02
N LYS A 122 15.91 -6.67 11.32
CA LYS A 122 15.19 -7.59 12.21
C LYS A 122 13.74 -7.83 11.78
N MET A 123 13.07 -6.85 11.17
CA MET A 123 11.72 -7.04 10.63
C MET A 123 11.68 -8.08 9.52
N PHE A 124 12.75 -8.22 8.74
CA PHE A 124 12.84 -9.21 7.67
C PHE A 124 13.31 -10.61 8.14
N VAL A 125 13.94 -10.71 9.30
CA VAL A 125 14.62 -11.94 9.73
C VAL A 125 13.94 -12.59 10.94
N ILE A 126 13.39 -11.79 11.86
CA ILE A 126 12.93 -12.29 13.15
C ILE A 126 11.41 -12.38 13.17
N GLN A 127 10.89 -13.57 13.43
CA GLN A 127 9.49 -13.74 13.80
C GLN A 127 9.28 -13.14 15.20
N SER A 128 8.48 -12.07 15.27
CA SER A 128 8.21 -11.38 16.53
C SER A 128 7.47 -12.30 17.51
N SER A 129 7.95 -12.39 18.73
CA SER A 129 7.18 -13.04 19.81
C SER A 129 6.14 -12.05 20.35
N ARG A 130 4.89 -12.51 20.54
CA ARG A 130 3.73 -11.74 20.99
C ARG A 130 3.92 -10.87 22.25
N LYS A 131 5.03 -10.99 22.96
CA LYS A 131 5.27 -10.34 24.28
C LYS A 131 6.19 -9.12 24.23
N ARG A 132 6.87 -8.82 23.10
CA ARG A 132 7.97 -7.85 23.06
C ARG A 132 7.80 -6.68 22.10
N GLY A 133 6.64 -6.47 21.51
CA GLY A 133 6.46 -5.43 20.50
C GLY A 133 6.96 -5.84 19.10
N PRO A 134 7.04 -4.88 18.14
CA PRO A 134 7.52 -5.15 16.79
C PRO A 134 8.99 -5.52 16.78
N ALA A 135 9.39 -6.34 15.80
CA ALA A 135 10.78 -6.75 15.64
C ALA A 135 11.68 -5.51 15.46
N GLY A 136 12.79 -5.47 16.18
CA GLY A 136 13.78 -4.38 16.11
C GLY A 136 13.41 -3.11 16.88
N ILE A 137 12.29 -3.09 17.63
CA ILE A 137 11.82 -1.90 18.35
C ILE A 137 12.88 -1.36 19.31
N GLU A 138 13.63 -2.22 19.97
CA GLU A 138 14.69 -1.84 20.89
C GLU A 138 15.79 -1.01 20.20
N HIS A 139 16.20 -1.39 19.00
CA HIS A 139 17.18 -0.66 18.22
C HIS A 139 16.61 0.64 17.66
N PHE A 140 15.33 0.60 17.22
CA PHE A 140 14.65 1.81 16.77
C PHE A 140 14.53 2.85 17.88
N LEU A 141 14.10 2.47 19.08
CA LEU A 141 13.99 3.39 20.22
C LEU A 141 15.35 3.96 20.62
N GLN A 142 16.39 3.14 20.65
CA GLN A 142 17.75 3.60 20.91
C GLN A 142 18.21 4.58 19.82
N ALA A 143 17.94 4.30 18.54
CA ALA A 143 18.24 5.22 17.45
C ALA A 143 17.55 6.58 17.63
N MET A 144 16.28 6.58 18.05
CA MET A 144 15.55 7.83 18.30
C MET A 144 16.14 8.62 19.48
N GLN A 145 16.63 7.96 20.50
CA GLN A 145 17.29 8.60 21.65
C GLN A 145 18.63 9.22 21.28
N CYS A 146 19.44 8.54 20.45
CA CYS A 146 20.73 9.05 20.00
C CYS A 146 20.66 9.93 18.74
N MET A 147 19.49 10.12 18.16
CA MET A 147 19.34 10.95 16.97
C MET A 147 19.75 12.40 17.24
N PRO A 148 20.72 12.95 16.47
CA PRO A 148 21.13 14.34 16.64
C PRO A 148 20.01 15.33 16.32
N ASP A 149 20.07 16.51 16.91
CA ASP A 149 19.24 17.63 16.45
C ASP A 149 19.83 18.20 15.16
N PHE A 150 19.18 17.96 14.04
CA PHE A 150 19.67 18.36 12.72
C PHE A 150 19.65 19.87 12.49
N ASN A 151 18.99 20.65 13.34
CA ASN A 151 19.07 22.11 13.26
C ASN A 151 20.45 22.65 13.65
N PHE A 152 21.17 21.93 14.50
CA PHE A 152 22.47 22.38 15.03
C PHE A 152 23.61 21.42 14.72
N PHE A 153 23.32 20.17 14.39
CA PHE A 153 24.33 19.15 14.14
C PHE A 153 24.80 19.17 12.69
N LYS A 154 26.06 19.53 12.49
CA LYS A 154 26.69 19.48 11.16
C LYS A 154 27.15 18.06 10.87
N ALA A 155 26.60 17.46 9.85
CA ALA A 155 26.95 16.12 9.38
C ALA A 155 26.81 16.02 7.87
N ASP A 156 27.23 14.89 7.30
CA ASP A 156 27.01 14.58 5.88
C ASP A 156 25.52 14.69 5.53
N PRO A 157 25.16 15.52 4.54
CA PRO A 157 23.78 15.68 4.10
C PRO A 157 23.12 14.37 3.68
N ILE A 158 23.84 13.53 2.95
CA ILE A 158 23.36 12.23 2.45
C ILE A 158 22.98 11.34 3.63
N GLU A 159 23.88 11.17 4.60
CA GLU A 159 23.64 10.29 5.77
C GLU A 159 22.47 10.78 6.63
N LYS A 160 22.31 12.12 6.85
CA LYS A 160 21.15 12.69 7.56
C LYS A 160 19.83 12.27 6.91
N ILE A 161 19.74 12.40 5.59
CA ILE A 161 18.53 12.10 4.84
C ILE A 161 18.26 10.59 4.84
N GLN A 162 19.28 9.76 4.67
CA GLN A 162 19.16 8.29 4.72
C GLN A 162 18.64 7.83 6.10
N VAL A 163 19.14 8.40 7.19
CA VAL A 163 18.64 8.13 8.56
C VAL A 163 17.15 8.43 8.66
N MET A 164 16.69 9.57 8.13
CA MET A 164 15.27 9.91 8.12
C MET A 164 14.45 8.95 7.27
N CYS A 165 14.93 8.54 6.09
CA CYS A 165 14.26 7.56 5.24
C CYS A 165 14.13 6.20 5.92
N CYS A 166 15.19 5.71 6.56
CA CYS A 166 15.17 4.44 7.30
C CYS A 166 14.16 4.47 8.45
N GLY A 167 14.16 5.56 9.24
CA GLY A 167 13.21 5.74 10.34
C GLY A 167 11.76 5.83 9.86
N ALA A 168 11.51 6.57 8.77
CA ALA A 168 10.18 6.68 8.17
C ALA A 168 9.67 5.33 7.67
N LEU A 169 10.50 4.53 6.99
CA LEU A 169 10.14 3.19 6.53
C LEU A 169 9.84 2.24 7.70
N TYR A 170 10.65 2.27 8.75
CA TYR A 170 10.40 1.46 9.94
C TYR A 170 9.06 1.81 10.60
N LEU A 171 8.81 3.11 10.83
CA LEU A 171 7.55 3.59 11.41
C LEU A 171 6.34 3.23 10.54
N HIS A 172 6.46 3.36 9.23
CA HIS A 172 5.40 2.97 8.30
C HIS A 172 5.10 1.48 8.39
N SER A 173 6.13 0.63 8.47
CA SER A 173 5.99 -0.83 8.58
C SER A 173 5.25 -1.28 9.84
N ILE A 174 5.32 -0.50 10.92
CA ILE A 174 4.61 -0.75 12.18
C ILE A 174 3.32 0.08 12.30
N HIS A 175 2.83 0.64 11.21
CA HIS A 175 1.60 1.43 11.13
C HIS A 175 1.59 2.77 11.90
N HIS A 176 2.73 3.30 12.28
CA HIS A 176 2.87 4.67 12.80
C HIS A 176 2.97 5.66 11.64
N ARG A 177 1.88 5.81 10.89
CA ARG A 177 1.84 6.56 9.60
C ARG A 177 2.12 8.05 9.78
N MET A 178 1.54 8.70 10.79
CA MET A 178 1.76 10.14 11.02
C MET A 178 3.20 10.45 11.46
N PRO A 179 3.83 9.72 12.38
CA PRO A 179 5.26 9.86 12.64
C PRO A 179 6.13 9.58 11.41
N ALA A 180 5.81 8.55 10.61
CA ALA A 180 6.51 8.26 9.36
C ALA A 180 6.44 9.44 8.37
N TYR A 181 5.25 10.00 8.17
CA TYR A 181 5.04 11.18 7.31
C TYR A 181 5.83 12.41 7.79
N ARG A 182 5.86 12.68 9.10
CA ARG A 182 6.67 13.79 9.64
C ARG A 182 8.14 13.56 9.39
N MET A 183 8.61 12.32 9.53
CA MET A 183 10.01 11.97 9.35
C MET A 183 10.45 12.09 7.89
N ILE A 184 9.64 11.59 6.94
CA ILE A 184 9.94 11.77 5.51
C ILE A 184 9.79 13.23 5.07
N GLY A 185 8.88 13.99 5.68
CA GLY A 185 8.78 15.43 5.46
C GLY A 185 10.02 16.20 5.94
N THR A 186 10.68 15.72 7.00
CA THR A 186 11.97 16.25 7.44
C THR A 186 13.07 15.91 6.44
N ALA A 187 13.13 14.65 5.97
CA ALA A 187 14.06 14.24 4.91
C ALA A 187 13.93 15.10 3.66
N LEU A 188 12.68 15.37 3.23
CA LEU A 188 12.40 16.24 2.08
C LEU A 188 12.98 17.66 2.30
N ARG A 189 12.75 18.27 3.47
CA ARG A 189 13.27 19.62 3.75
C ARG A 189 14.79 19.67 3.74
N LEU A 190 15.45 18.68 4.33
CA LEU A 190 16.91 18.56 4.29
C LEU A 190 17.42 18.44 2.86
N ALA A 191 16.77 17.61 2.02
CA ALA A 191 17.14 17.45 0.62
C ALA A 191 16.93 18.75 -0.20
N LEU A 192 15.87 19.51 0.11
CA LEU A 192 15.62 20.82 -0.51
C LEU A 192 16.66 21.86 -0.12
N GLU A 193 17.05 21.91 1.14
CA GLU A 193 18.09 22.83 1.65
C GLU A 193 19.44 22.58 0.95
N ASP A 194 19.78 21.32 0.71
CA ASP A 194 21.02 20.93 0.03
C ASP A 194 20.92 20.98 -1.51
N GLY A 195 19.77 21.41 -2.09
CA GLY A 195 19.55 21.60 -3.52
C GLY A 195 19.48 20.31 -4.34
N MET A 196 19.28 19.14 -3.69
CA MET A 196 19.31 17.83 -4.34
C MET A 196 18.19 17.62 -5.38
N TYR A 197 17.13 18.43 -5.33
CA TYR A 197 16.01 18.42 -6.29
C TYR A 197 16.34 19.10 -7.63
N THR A 198 17.52 19.71 -7.73
CA THR A 198 17.96 20.43 -8.94
C THR A 198 19.02 19.67 -9.70
N GLU A 199 19.24 20.05 -10.97
CA GLU A 199 20.40 19.61 -11.74
C GLU A 199 21.68 20.17 -11.11
N MET A 200 22.38 19.34 -10.34
CA MET A 200 23.62 19.72 -9.69
C MET A 200 24.74 19.75 -10.73
N ARG A 201 25.43 20.89 -10.85
CA ARG A 201 26.51 21.06 -11.84
C ARG A 201 27.77 20.32 -11.39
N SER A 202 28.13 19.26 -12.09
CA SER A 202 29.34 18.46 -11.86
C SER A 202 30.66 19.22 -12.06
N SER A 203 30.65 20.42 -12.65
CA SER A 203 31.86 21.24 -12.82
C SER A 203 32.51 21.71 -11.50
N CYS A 204 31.78 21.65 -10.37
CA CYS A 204 32.26 22.09 -9.05
C CYS A 204 32.21 21.01 -7.99
N LEU A 205 31.58 19.87 -8.28
CA LEU A 205 31.35 18.79 -7.32
C LEU A 205 31.86 17.47 -7.93
N ASP A 206 32.27 16.54 -7.05
CA ASP A 206 32.61 15.19 -7.46
C ASP A 206 31.39 14.47 -8.07
N GLU A 207 31.59 13.80 -9.21
CA GLU A 207 30.51 13.14 -9.94
C GLU A 207 29.85 12.02 -9.12
N ASP A 208 30.65 11.24 -8.37
CA ASP A 208 30.14 10.20 -7.50
C ASP A 208 29.28 10.78 -6.34
N TYR A 209 29.67 11.95 -5.83
CA TYR A 209 28.88 12.65 -4.83
C TYR A 209 27.54 13.14 -5.40
N VAL A 210 27.55 13.76 -6.59
CA VAL A 210 26.33 14.20 -7.29
C VAL A 210 25.38 13.04 -7.55
N GLN A 211 25.93 11.90 -7.99
CA GLN A 211 25.14 10.70 -8.21
C GLN A 211 24.50 10.15 -6.93
N ARG A 212 25.23 10.12 -5.83
CA ARG A 212 24.67 9.71 -4.52
C ARG A 212 23.59 10.67 -4.04
N CYS A 213 23.78 11.97 -4.19
CA CYS A 213 22.74 12.98 -3.91
C CYS A 213 21.49 12.73 -4.73
N ASN A 214 21.64 12.43 -6.02
CA ASN A 214 20.54 12.12 -6.92
C ASN A 214 19.77 10.85 -6.49
N LEU A 215 20.46 9.78 -6.13
CA LEU A 215 19.83 8.55 -5.62
C LEU A 215 19.07 8.77 -4.32
N VAL A 216 19.63 9.57 -3.41
CA VAL A 216 18.97 9.93 -2.15
C VAL A 216 17.75 10.80 -2.41
N TRP A 217 17.86 11.81 -3.30
CA TRP A 217 16.73 12.65 -3.68
C TRP A 217 15.54 11.82 -4.18
N TRP A 218 15.77 10.93 -5.15
CA TRP A 218 14.69 10.11 -5.69
C TRP A 218 14.14 9.09 -4.69
N THR A 219 14.94 8.64 -3.73
CA THR A 219 14.43 7.83 -2.59
C THR A 219 13.47 8.65 -1.73
N VAL A 220 13.83 9.88 -1.37
CA VAL A 220 12.95 10.80 -0.62
C VAL A 220 11.67 11.07 -1.40
N TYR A 221 11.79 11.39 -2.69
CA TYR A 221 10.67 11.66 -3.57
C TYR A 221 9.66 10.50 -3.58
N ILE A 222 10.14 9.27 -3.85
CA ILE A 222 9.28 8.07 -3.89
C ILE A 222 8.57 7.87 -2.55
N LEU A 223 9.29 7.92 -1.44
CA LEU A 223 8.73 7.68 -0.12
C LEU A 223 7.74 8.78 0.27
N GLU A 224 8.05 10.03 0.01
CA GLU A 224 7.18 11.17 0.29
C GLU A 224 5.88 11.06 -0.51
N ARG A 225 5.93 10.85 -1.83
CA ARG A 225 4.76 10.69 -2.67
C ARG A 225 3.85 9.55 -2.21
N ARG A 226 4.44 8.40 -1.89
CA ARG A 226 3.68 7.21 -1.42
C ARG A 226 3.01 7.47 -0.07
N MET A 227 3.76 7.99 0.92
CA MET A 227 3.22 8.25 2.25
C MET A 227 2.19 9.38 2.25
N THR A 228 2.41 10.41 1.45
CA THR A 228 1.48 11.55 1.28
C THR A 228 0.16 11.08 0.68
N SER A 229 0.21 10.28 -0.40
CA SER A 229 -0.98 9.73 -1.05
C SER A 229 -1.78 8.81 -0.12
N LEU A 230 -1.12 7.93 0.64
CA LEU A 230 -1.79 7.07 1.62
C LEU A 230 -2.56 7.85 2.69
N LEU A 231 -2.07 9.04 3.06
CA LEU A 231 -2.70 9.93 4.02
C LEU A 231 -3.66 10.94 3.39
N GLY A 232 -3.64 11.08 2.06
CA GLY A 232 -4.40 12.08 1.34
C GLY A 232 -3.98 13.50 1.68
N LEU A 233 -2.69 13.72 1.90
CA LEU A 233 -2.12 15.03 2.23
C LEU A 233 -1.51 15.69 1.00
N PRO A 234 -1.40 17.03 0.97
CA PRO A 234 -0.74 17.73 -0.14
C PRO A 234 0.73 17.33 -0.28
N ILE A 235 1.21 17.25 -1.52
CA ILE A 235 2.62 17.00 -1.84
C ILE A 235 3.53 18.12 -1.35
N GLY A 236 4.73 17.78 -0.91
CA GLY A 236 5.67 18.72 -0.31
C GLY A 236 6.42 19.61 -1.30
N ILE A 237 6.47 19.24 -2.59
CA ILE A 237 7.10 19.99 -3.69
C ILE A 237 6.36 19.71 -4.99
N SER A 238 6.17 20.75 -5.84
CA SER A 238 5.54 20.59 -7.15
C SER A 238 6.50 19.97 -8.17
N GLU A 239 5.94 19.23 -9.15
CA GLU A 239 6.73 18.55 -10.19
C GLU A 239 7.55 19.54 -11.04
N GLU A 240 6.99 20.73 -11.31
CA GLU A 240 7.63 21.77 -12.13
C GLU A 240 8.90 22.33 -11.47
N SER A 241 9.04 22.18 -10.17
CA SER A 241 10.21 22.66 -9.42
C SER A 241 11.39 21.69 -9.48
N ILE A 242 11.17 20.45 -9.90
CA ILE A 242 12.18 19.40 -9.89
C ILE A 242 12.92 19.40 -11.22
N THR A 243 14.24 19.62 -11.15
CA THR A 243 15.12 19.59 -12.33
C THR A 243 16.23 18.52 -12.21
N ALA A 244 16.23 17.76 -11.13
CA ALA A 244 17.16 16.65 -10.94
C ALA A 244 17.00 15.60 -12.07
N PRO A 245 18.09 15.14 -12.69
CA PRO A 245 18.02 14.10 -13.71
C PRO A 245 17.55 12.78 -13.09
N TYR A 246 16.89 11.94 -13.88
CA TYR A 246 16.51 10.60 -13.41
C TYR A 246 17.75 9.81 -12.96
N PRO A 247 17.63 8.96 -11.94
CA PRO A 247 18.77 8.21 -11.43
C PRO A 247 19.33 7.29 -12.51
N SER A 248 20.63 7.37 -12.74
CA SER A 248 21.34 6.46 -13.63
C SER A 248 22.23 5.51 -12.82
N ILE A 249 22.16 4.21 -13.10
CA ILE A 249 23.04 3.23 -12.46
C ILE A 249 24.11 2.85 -13.47
N PRO A 250 25.39 3.26 -13.29
CA PRO A 250 26.44 3.11 -14.30
C PRO A 250 26.80 1.67 -14.64
N THR A 251 26.55 0.73 -13.72
CA THR A 251 27.09 -0.63 -13.81
C THR A 251 26.29 -1.60 -14.67
N ARG A 252 25.11 -1.22 -15.15
CA ARG A 252 24.24 -2.10 -15.95
C ARG A 252 23.52 -1.35 -17.06
N ALA A 253 24.25 -0.95 -18.08
CA ALA A 253 23.70 -0.23 -19.24
C ALA A 253 22.53 -0.93 -19.99
N GLN A 254 22.19 -2.16 -19.63
CA GLN A 254 21.10 -2.95 -20.23
C GLN A 254 20.03 -3.40 -19.23
N SER A 255 20.20 -3.15 -17.92
CA SER A 255 19.16 -3.50 -16.94
C SER A 255 18.14 -2.38 -16.80
N PRO A 256 16.83 -2.71 -16.77
CA PRO A 256 15.80 -1.72 -16.55
C PRO A 256 16.03 -0.96 -15.24
N ASN A 257 15.84 0.36 -15.26
CA ASN A 257 16.04 1.19 -14.08
C ASN A 257 14.79 1.13 -13.18
N VAL A 258 14.87 0.34 -12.11
CA VAL A 258 13.79 0.15 -11.15
C VAL A 258 13.36 1.47 -10.50
N MET A 259 14.32 2.28 -10.07
CA MET A 259 14.05 3.55 -9.39
C MET A 259 13.38 4.56 -10.34
N GLU A 260 13.82 4.64 -11.61
CA GLU A 260 13.16 5.47 -12.62
C GLU A 260 11.71 5.06 -12.82
N MET A 261 11.43 3.74 -12.89
CA MET A 261 10.06 3.26 -13.04
C MET A 261 9.19 3.60 -11.83
N GLN A 262 9.72 3.48 -10.61
CA GLN A 262 9.03 3.93 -9.41
C GLN A 262 8.73 5.44 -9.43
N VAL A 263 9.70 6.26 -9.86
CA VAL A 263 9.51 7.71 -9.97
C VAL A 263 8.35 8.03 -10.92
N ILE A 264 8.32 7.41 -12.10
CA ILE A 264 7.25 7.62 -13.08
C ILE A 264 5.89 7.21 -12.51
N LEU A 265 5.80 6.07 -11.82
CA LEU A 265 4.56 5.63 -11.15
C LEU A 265 4.15 6.60 -10.02
N CYS A 266 5.10 7.13 -9.27
CA CYS A 266 4.84 8.14 -8.23
C CYS A 266 4.40 9.49 -8.83
N GLN A 267 4.85 9.86 -10.03
CA GLN A 267 4.35 11.02 -10.77
C GLN A 267 2.89 10.83 -11.18
N VAL A 268 2.53 9.64 -11.66
CA VAL A 268 1.12 9.29 -11.92
C VAL A 268 0.30 9.37 -10.64
N LEU A 269 0.79 8.83 -9.53
CA LEU A 269 0.13 8.88 -8.23
C LEU A 269 -0.11 10.33 -7.78
N ALA A 270 0.89 11.20 -7.87
CA ALA A 270 0.76 12.62 -7.55
C ALA A 270 -0.26 13.31 -8.45
N LYS A 271 -0.31 12.97 -9.75
CA LYS A 271 -1.31 13.47 -10.68
C LYS A 271 -2.72 13.03 -10.31
N VAL A 272 -2.92 11.78 -9.88
CA VAL A 272 -4.21 11.29 -9.36
C VAL A 272 -4.66 12.14 -8.17
N ASP A 273 -3.80 12.33 -7.18
CA ASP A 273 -4.12 13.11 -5.98
C ASP A 273 -4.47 14.58 -6.32
N ALA A 274 -3.73 15.19 -7.25
CA ALA A 274 -3.94 16.59 -7.62
C ALA A 274 -5.16 16.82 -8.52
N THR A 275 -5.54 15.87 -9.38
CA THR A 275 -6.55 16.08 -10.43
C THR A 275 -7.84 15.31 -10.20
N VAL A 276 -7.77 14.06 -9.75
CA VAL A 276 -8.96 13.21 -9.52
C VAL A 276 -9.65 13.62 -8.21
N TYR A 277 -8.87 13.83 -7.15
CA TYR A 277 -9.41 14.26 -5.86
C TYR A 277 -9.49 15.77 -5.72
N GLY A 278 -8.55 16.49 -6.35
CA GLY A 278 -8.52 17.96 -6.35
C GLY A 278 -8.45 18.59 -4.96
N THR A 279 -8.56 19.93 -4.93
CA THR A 279 -8.49 20.69 -3.67
C THR A 279 -9.78 20.64 -2.84
N GLU A 280 -10.92 20.36 -3.48
CA GLU A 280 -12.23 20.40 -2.82
C GLU A 280 -12.83 19.02 -2.56
N GLY A 281 -12.21 17.95 -3.07
CA GLY A 281 -12.70 16.56 -2.90
C GLY A 281 -14.09 16.30 -3.51
N LYS A 282 -14.57 17.19 -4.38
CA LYS A 282 -15.86 17.07 -5.07
C LYS A 282 -15.68 16.34 -6.39
N LEU A 283 -16.55 15.38 -6.63
CA LEU A 283 -16.67 14.78 -7.95
C LEU A 283 -17.55 15.68 -8.83
N ASP A 284 -16.90 16.41 -9.70
CA ASP A 284 -17.54 17.30 -10.68
C ASP A 284 -17.26 16.85 -12.13
N SER A 285 -17.67 17.64 -13.10
CA SER A 285 -17.41 17.36 -14.52
C SER A 285 -15.93 17.22 -14.88
N ARG A 286 -15.02 17.76 -14.04
CA ARG A 286 -13.56 17.66 -14.21
C ARG A 286 -13.05 16.27 -13.89
N TYR A 287 -13.76 15.51 -13.04
CA TYR A 287 -13.37 14.13 -12.64
C TYR A 287 -13.14 13.22 -13.86
N LEU A 288 -14.08 13.19 -14.80
CA LEU A 288 -13.96 12.33 -15.99
C LEU A 288 -12.79 12.74 -16.87
N SER A 289 -12.58 14.05 -17.06
CA SER A 289 -11.43 14.57 -17.81
C SER A 289 -10.10 14.23 -17.12
N ALA A 290 -10.04 14.37 -15.80
CA ALA A 290 -8.89 13.96 -15.00
C ALA A 290 -8.62 12.46 -15.10
N THR A 291 -9.68 11.64 -14.91
CA THR A 291 -9.61 10.18 -15.05
C THR A 291 -9.10 9.78 -16.44
N GLN A 292 -9.64 10.38 -17.50
CA GLN A 292 -9.19 10.14 -18.86
C GLN A 292 -7.69 10.44 -19.05
N SER A 293 -7.25 11.60 -18.54
CA SER A 293 -5.84 12.02 -18.63
C SER A 293 -4.91 11.07 -17.87
N VAL A 294 -5.32 10.66 -16.67
CA VAL A 294 -4.54 9.71 -15.83
C VAL A 294 -4.48 8.33 -16.47
N LEU A 295 -5.60 7.78 -16.97
CA LEU A 295 -5.63 6.46 -17.62
C LEU A 295 -4.73 6.40 -18.87
N ARG A 296 -4.64 7.50 -19.65
CA ARG A 296 -3.69 7.59 -20.77
C ARG A 296 -2.23 7.51 -20.31
N ASP A 297 -1.91 8.15 -19.20
CA ASP A 297 -0.55 8.08 -18.67
C ASP A 297 -0.25 6.71 -18.06
N ILE A 298 -1.19 6.11 -17.34
CA ILE A 298 -1.07 4.73 -16.86
C ILE A 298 -0.82 3.78 -18.04
N ALA A 299 -1.61 3.85 -19.13
CA ALA A 299 -1.45 2.99 -20.30
C ALA A 299 -0.03 3.04 -20.89
N LYS A 300 0.58 4.25 -20.95
CA LYS A 300 1.97 4.41 -21.41
C LYS A 300 2.97 3.78 -20.44
N VAL A 301 2.73 3.93 -19.13
CA VAL A 301 3.59 3.35 -18.09
C VAL A 301 3.47 1.83 -18.08
N THR A 302 2.26 1.28 -18.17
CA THR A 302 2.00 -0.17 -18.29
C THR A 302 2.77 -0.80 -19.45
N GLN A 303 2.77 -0.14 -20.61
CA GLN A 303 3.53 -0.63 -21.76
C GLN A 303 5.05 -0.69 -21.48
N ARG A 304 5.61 0.34 -20.80
CA ARG A 304 7.03 0.33 -20.41
C ARG A 304 7.31 -0.72 -19.35
N LEU A 305 6.39 -0.88 -18.39
CA LEU A 305 6.51 -1.81 -17.28
C LEU A 305 6.52 -3.25 -17.79
N ASN A 306 5.57 -3.64 -18.63
CA ASN A 306 5.48 -4.98 -19.21
C ASN A 306 6.68 -5.33 -20.10
N ASN A 307 7.26 -4.35 -20.79
CA ASN A 307 8.46 -4.58 -21.61
C ASN A 307 9.74 -4.78 -20.80
N SER A 308 9.78 -4.28 -19.56
CA SER A 308 11.02 -4.22 -18.77
C SER A 308 10.97 -5.07 -17.50
N PHE A 309 9.78 -5.29 -16.95
CA PHE A 309 9.54 -5.95 -15.66
C PHE A 309 8.36 -6.91 -15.79
N ASP A 310 8.53 -7.96 -16.57
CA ASP A 310 7.48 -8.95 -16.80
C ASP A 310 7.03 -9.58 -15.48
N LEU A 311 5.70 -9.66 -15.32
CA LEU A 311 5.05 -10.28 -14.18
C LEU A 311 4.90 -11.80 -14.38
N TYR A 312 4.82 -12.24 -15.64
CA TYR A 312 4.58 -13.63 -16.00
C TYR A 312 5.82 -14.28 -16.60
N THR A 313 6.41 -15.24 -15.89
CA THR A 313 7.48 -16.05 -16.42
C THR A 313 6.89 -17.33 -17.01
N ASN A 314 7.02 -17.54 -18.33
CA ASN A 314 6.43 -18.68 -19.05
C ASN A 314 4.90 -18.84 -18.87
N GLY A 315 4.18 -17.72 -18.76
CA GLY A 315 2.72 -17.71 -18.59
C GLY A 315 2.23 -18.01 -17.15
N SER A 316 3.15 -18.08 -16.18
CA SER A 316 2.84 -18.27 -14.76
C SER A 316 3.42 -17.14 -13.92
N MET A 317 2.73 -16.75 -12.87
CA MET A 317 3.26 -15.85 -11.83
C MET A 317 4.28 -16.54 -10.90
N SER A 318 4.43 -17.85 -10.99
CA SER A 318 5.42 -18.60 -10.24
C SER A 318 6.82 -18.19 -10.67
N GLY A 319 7.62 -17.65 -9.75
CA GLY A 319 8.96 -17.11 -10.04
C GLY A 319 8.99 -15.64 -10.42
N THR A 320 7.88 -14.91 -10.27
CA THR A 320 7.84 -13.46 -10.44
C THR A 320 8.86 -12.77 -9.55
N SER A 321 9.65 -11.87 -10.13
CA SER A 321 10.57 -11.03 -9.36
C SER A 321 9.81 -10.15 -8.36
N ARG A 322 10.30 -10.07 -7.11
CA ARG A 322 9.75 -9.16 -6.09
C ARG A 322 9.70 -7.71 -6.59
N ILE A 323 10.66 -7.31 -7.39
CA ILE A 323 10.73 -5.97 -7.97
C ILE A 323 9.61 -5.76 -8.97
N SER A 324 9.42 -6.71 -9.90
CA SER A 324 8.29 -6.68 -10.84
C SER A 324 6.97 -6.65 -10.09
N ALA A 325 6.79 -7.52 -9.10
CA ALA A 325 5.62 -7.53 -8.24
C ALA A 325 5.35 -6.18 -7.57
N HIS A 326 6.38 -5.56 -6.98
CA HIS A 326 6.25 -4.26 -6.32
C HIS A 326 5.84 -3.13 -7.27
N LEU A 327 6.41 -3.10 -8.48
CA LEU A 327 6.09 -2.09 -9.49
C LEU A 327 4.66 -2.26 -10.02
N HIS A 328 4.23 -3.48 -10.30
CA HIS A 328 2.85 -3.76 -10.73
C HIS A 328 1.82 -3.50 -9.63
N ILE A 329 2.14 -3.80 -8.37
CA ILE A 329 1.27 -3.41 -7.25
C ILE A 329 1.08 -1.89 -7.21
N LEU A 330 2.15 -1.11 -7.39
CA LEU A 330 2.07 0.35 -7.39
C LEU A 330 1.25 0.87 -8.60
N GLU A 331 1.41 0.27 -9.77
CA GLU A 331 0.60 0.56 -10.96
C GLU A 331 -0.89 0.33 -10.70
N HIS A 332 -1.26 -0.85 -10.23
CA HIS A 332 -2.65 -1.18 -9.91
C HIS A 332 -3.23 -0.31 -8.79
N GLN A 333 -2.40 0.13 -7.82
CA GLN A 333 -2.81 1.12 -6.83
C GLN A 333 -3.17 2.46 -7.47
N CYS A 334 -2.44 2.92 -8.49
CA CYS A 334 -2.80 4.13 -9.24
C CYS A 334 -4.17 3.99 -9.93
N ILE A 335 -4.46 2.82 -10.52
CA ILE A 335 -5.75 2.54 -11.15
C ILE A 335 -6.88 2.56 -10.12
N ILE A 336 -6.72 1.84 -9.00
CA ILE A 336 -7.72 1.81 -7.93
C ILE A 336 -7.98 3.22 -7.41
N LEU A 337 -6.94 3.99 -7.11
CA LEU A 337 -7.08 5.36 -6.63
C LEU A 337 -7.83 6.25 -7.61
N THR A 338 -7.63 6.06 -8.92
CA THR A 338 -8.31 6.83 -9.96
C THR A 338 -9.81 6.50 -10.05
N THR A 339 -10.19 5.25 -9.81
CA THR A 339 -11.54 4.74 -10.09
C THR A 339 -12.41 4.53 -8.84
N ARG A 340 -11.82 4.32 -7.67
CA ARG A 340 -12.57 4.08 -6.41
C ARG A 340 -13.52 5.21 -5.97
N PRO A 341 -13.36 6.50 -6.33
CA PRO A 341 -14.36 7.50 -6.03
C PRO A 341 -15.75 7.15 -6.57
N LEU A 342 -15.82 6.48 -7.74
CA LEU A 342 -17.08 5.98 -8.28
C LEU A 342 -17.67 4.89 -7.37
N LEU A 343 -16.86 3.92 -6.93
CA LEU A 343 -17.33 2.88 -6.00
C LEU A 343 -17.96 3.49 -4.74
N TYR A 344 -17.30 4.50 -4.18
CA TYR A 344 -17.80 5.17 -2.97
C TYR A 344 -19.16 5.84 -3.18
N ILE A 345 -19.31 6.59 -4.26
CA ILE A 345 -20.57 7.28 -4.56
C ILE A 345 -21.71 6.29 -4.82
N PHE A 346 -21.45 5.23 -5.57
CA PHE A 346 -22.47 4.22 -5.84
C PHE A 346 -22.87 3.46 -4.56
N LEU A 347 -21.91 3.16 -3.69
CA LEU A 347 -22.23 2.58 -2.37
C LEU A 347 -23.05 3.56 -1.54
N GLN A 348 -22.68 4.83 -1.48
CA GLN A 348 -23.43 5.87 -0.76
C GLN A 348 -24.85 6.01 -1.30
N SER A 349 -25.03 6.04 -2.63
CA SER A 349 -26.35 6.10 -3.26
C SER A 349 -27.20 4.85 -2.94
N LYS A 350 -26.58 3.68 -2.89
CA LYS A 350 -27.28 2.44 -2.55
C LYS A 350 -27.73 2.40 -1.09
N LEU A 351 -26.90 2.87 -0.17
CA LEU A 351 -27.16 2.82 1.28
C LEU A 351 -28.04 3.97 1.80
N GLY A 352 -28.08 5.11 1.09
CA GLY A 352 -28.74 6.30 1.58
C GLY A 352 -30.09 6.58 0.94
N GLN A 353 -30.06 7.30 -0.15
CA GLN A 353 -31.24 7.62 -0.95
C GLN A 353 -30.90 7.39 -2.39
N SER A 354 -31.57 6.43 -3.02
CA SER A 354 -31.35 6.11 -4.43
C SER A 354 -31.63 7.32 -5.29
N ASP A 355 -30.58 8.00 -5.75
CA ASP A 355 -30.71 8.99 -6.81
C ASP A 355 -30.92 8.25 -8.13
N PRO A 356 -32.10 8.39 -8.76
CA PRO A 356 -32.38 7.72 -10.03
C PRO A 356 -31.39 8.06 -11.14
N ALA A 357 -30.82 9.26 -11.11
CA ALA A 357 -29.83 9.72 -12.07
C ALA A 357 -28.50 8.97 -11.91
N LEU A 358 -28.03 8.78 -10.67
CA LEU A 358 -26.84 7.97 -10.38
C LEU A 358 -27.04 6.51 -10.76
N MET A 359 -28.21 5.93 -10.49
CA MET A 359 -28.50 4.56 -10.88
C MET A 359 -28.57 4.39 -12.41
N THR A 360 -28.99 5.41 -13.15
CA THR A 360 -28.93 5.42 -14.61
C THR A 360 -27.49 5.51 -15.10
N TRP A 361 -26.66 6.28 -14.40
CA TRP A 361 -25.24 6.44 -14.69
C TRP A 361 -24.46 5.15 -14.49
N LEU A 362 -24.73 4.39 -13.42
CA LEU A 362 -24.16 3.07 -13.16
C LEU A 362 -24.42 2.09 -14.33
N LYS A 363 -25.55 2.24 -15.03
CA LYS A 363 -25.90 1.42 -16.20
C LYS A 363 -25.14 1.81 -17.47
N SER A 364 -24.45 2.94 -17.47
CA SER A 364 -23.61 3.36 -18.61
C SER A 364 -22.44 2.37 -18.78
N GLU A 365 -22.21 1.91 -19.99
CA GLU A 365 -21.11 0.98 -20.31
C GLU A 365 -19.75 1.57 -19.94
N THR A 366 -19.55 2.85 -20.13
CA THR A 366 -18.32 3.56 -19.77
C THR A 366 -18.03 3.49 -18.27
N VAL A 367 -19.04 3.78 -17.43
CA VAL A 367 -18.90 3.74 -15.98
C VAL A 367 -18.69 2.31 -15.49
N LYS A 368 -19.46 1.36 -16.04
CA LYS A 368 -19.25 -0.06 -15.73
C LYS A 368 -17.84 -0.52 -16.05
N THR A 369 -17.31 -0.13 -17.20
CA THR A 369 -15.94 -0.48 -17.59
C THR A 369 -14.91 0.13 -16.63
N LEU A 370 -15.08 1.37 -16.16
CA LEU A 370 -14.22 1.96 -15.12
C LEU A 370 -14.29 1.18 -13.81
N LEU A 371 -15.47 0.73 -13.40
CA LEU A 371 -15.64 -0.08 -12.21
C LEU A 371 -15.03 -1.48 -12.37
N HIS A 372 -15.16 -2.09 -13.55
CA HIS A 372 -14.51 -3.37 -13.85
C HIS A 372 -12.98 -3.28 -13.80
N ILE A 373 -12.38 -2.20 -14.30
CA ILE A 373 -10.92 -1.98 -14.18
C ILE A 373 -10.49 -1.85 -12.71
N CYS A 374 -11.30 -1.18 -11.90
CA CYS A 374 -11.03 -1.10 -10.45
C CYS A 374 -11.03 -2.49 -9.81
N VAL A 375 -12.04 -3.30 -10.12
CA VAL A 375 -12.18 -4.68 -9.61
C VAL A 375 -11.01 -5.54 -10.08
N GLU A 376 -10.68 -5.50 -11.37
CA GLU A 376 -9.57 -6.25 -11.96
C GLU A 376 -8.24 -5.90 -11.29
N SER A 377 -7.96 -4.60 -11.16
CA SER A 377 -6.73 -4.12 -10.50
C SER A 377 -6.65 -4.56 -9.03
N ALA A 378 -7.78 -4.55 -8.31
CA ALA A 378 -7.83 -5.04 -6.94
C ALA A 378 -7.58 -6.55 -6.84
N GLN A 379 -8.12 -7.33 -7.78
CA GLN A 379 -7.87 -8.76 -7.89
C GLN A 379 -6.41 -9.06 -8.23
N GLN A 380 -5.80 -8.29 -9.14
CA GLN A 380 -4.39 -8.48 -9.52
C GLN A 380 -3.44 -8.23 -8.35
N ILE A 381 -3.66 -7.19 -7.55
CA ILE A 381 -2.85 -6.97 -6.33
C ILE A 381 -2.91 -8.21 -5.42
N LEU A 382 -4.10 -8.76 -5.18
CA LEU A 382 -4.23 -9.94 -4.32
C LEU A 382 -3.63 -11.20 -4.95
N ARG A 383 -3.65 -11.36 -6.28
CA ARG A 383 -2.96 -12.46 -6.99
C ARG A 383 -1.45 -12.33 -6.83
N ILE A 384 -0.88 -11.14 -7.07
CA ILE A 384 0.55 -10.87 -6.95
C ILE A 384 1.03 -11.16 -5.52
N LEU A 385 0.35 -10.62 -4.50
CA LEU A 385 0.71 -10.84 -3.10
C LEU A 385 0.58 -12.32 -2.69
N SER A 386 -0.40 -13.05 -3.21
CA SER A 386 -0.55 -14.49 -2.97
C SER A 386 0.57 -15.29 -3.62
N SER A 387 0.96 -14.94 -4.86
CA SER A 387 2.06 -15.59 -5.56
C SER A 387 3.39 -15.41 -4.81
N LEU A 388 3.67 -14.20 -4.31
CA LEU A 388 4.84 -13.95 -3.46
C LEU A 388 4.81 -14.80 -2.18
N LEU A 389 3.63 -14.95 -1.57
CA LEU A 389 3.44 -15.78 -0.38
C LEU A 389 3.74 -17.26 -0.66
N GLU A 390 3.26 -17.79 -1.77
CA GLU A 390 3.46 -19.18 -2.18
C GLU A 390 4.92 -19.49 -2.52
N GLN A 391 5.61 -18.56 -3.14
CA GLN A 391 7.05 -18.67 -3.41
C GLN A 391 7.87 -18.75 -2.11
N GLY A 392 7.54 -17.93 -1.11
CA GLY A 392 8.18 -17.98 0.21
C GLY A 392 7.96 -19.31 0.93
N ILE A 393 6.77 -19.91 0.81
CA ILE A 393 6.46 -21.24 1.41
C ILE A 393 7.23 -22.35 0.69
N LEU A 394 7.32 -22.31 -0.64
CA LEU A 394 8.06 -23.30 -1.42
C LEU A 394 9.56 -23.29 -1.09
N GLY A 395 10.15 -22.12 -0.90
CA GLY A 395 11.54 -21.98 -0.43
C GLY A 395 11.79 -22.69 0.91
N MET A 396 10.85 -22.57 1.85
CA MET A 396 10.94 -23.26 3.16
C MET A 396 10.84 -24.79 3.07
N LEU A 397 10.10 -25.34 2.11
CA LEU A 397 9.92 -26.79 1.97
C LEU A 397 11.15 -27.48 1.35
N ILE A 398 11.85 -26.81 0.45
CA ILE A 398 13.05 -27.34 -0.21
C ILE A 398 14.20 -27.47 0.79
N ASP A 399 14.31 -26.58 1.77
CA ASP A 399 15.44 -26.53 2.71
C ASP A 399 15.36 -27.56 3.86
N LYS A 400 14.18 -28.09 4.17
CA LYS A 400 14.01 -29.11 5.22
C LYS A 400 14.55 -30.51 4.86
N SER A 401 15.02 -30.71 3.63
CA SER A 401 15.49 -32.01 3.14
C SER A 401 17.01 -32.21 3.23
N THR A 402 17.79 -31.20 3.56
CA THR A 402 19.25 -31.27 3.69
C THR A 402 19.70 -31.12 5.14
N THR A 403 19.99 -32.24 5.78
CA THR A 403 20.66 -32.35 7.08
C THR A 403 22.14 -31.93 6.95
N SER A 404 22.39 -30.63 6.97
CA SER A 404 23.74 -30.09 7.12
C SER A 404 23.66 -28.84 7.97
N GLU A 405 24.43 -28.78 9.07
CA GLU A 405 24.56 -27.65 10.00
C GLU A 405 25.18 -26.38 9.37
N LEU A 406 25.16 -26.26 8.07
CA LEU A 406 25.44 -25.01 7.40
C LEU A 406 24.15 -24.17 7.53
N PHE A 407 24.25 -23.00 8.18
CA PHE A 407 23.26 -21.93 8.12
C PHE A 407 23.07 -21.55 6.64
N VAL A 408 22.22 -22.30 5.93
CA VAL A 408 21.76 -21.90 4.62
C VAL A 408 20.87 -20.72 4.88
N LEU A 409 21.35 -19.55 4.46
CA LEU A 409 20.65 -18.27 4.47
C LEU A 409 19.42 -18.39 3.55
N THR A 410 18.35 -19.00 4.04
CA THR A 410 17.06 -18.94 3.38
C THR A 410 16.56 -17.53 3.55
N TYR A 411 16.69 -16.71 2.53
CA TYR A 411 16.00 -15.44 2.44
C TYR A 411 14.50 -15.75 2.31
N GLU A 412 13.82 -15.86 3.45
CA GLU A 412 12.36 -15.95 3.45
C GLU A 412 11.82 -14.70 2.78
N GLU A 413 10.89 -14.86 1.84
CA GLU A 413 10.25 -13.73 1.21
C GLU A 413 9.35 -13.01 2.22
N HIS A 414 9.67 -11.75 2.51
CA HIS A 414 8.94 -10.91 3.46
C HIS A 414 8.15 -9.85 2.69
N PHE A 415 7.00 -9.48 3.26
CA PHE A 415 6.21 -8.36 2.74
C PHE A 415 6.97 -7.04 2.91
N LEU A 416 6.88 -6.18 1.89
CA LEU A 416 7.42 -4.83 1.95
C LEU A 416 6.49 -3.89 2.74
N PRO A 417 6.97 -2.73 3.20
CA PRO A 417 6.20 -1.82 4.04
C PRO A 417 4.83 -1.39 3.50
N PHE A 418 4.64 -1.36 2.19
CA PHE A 418 3.40 -0.91 1.55
C PHE A 418 2.44 -2.04 1.13
N ASP A 419 2.83 -3.30 1.27
CA ASP A 419 2.04 -4.44 0.80
C ASP A 419 0.74 -4.63 1.58
N MET A 420 0.76 -4.33 2.88
CA MET A 420 -0.43 -4.41 3.72
C MET A 420 -1.49 -3.38 3.35
N ASP A 421 -1.09 -2.14 3.05
CA ASP A 421 -2.00 -1.10 2.58
C ASP A 421 -2.60 -1.47 1.21
N ALA A 422 -1.80 -2.09 0.34
CA ALA A 422 -2.27 -2.60 -0.95
C ALA A 422 -3.32 -3.71 -0.78
N ALA A 423 -3.06 -4.70 0.08
CA ALA A 423 -4.00 -5.79 0.37
C ALA A 423 -5.32 -5.25 0.95
N SER A 424 -5.23 -4.35 1.93
CA SER A 424 -6.41 -3.74 2.57
C SER A 424 -7.26 -2.96 1.57
N THR A 425 -6.65 -2.04 0.81
CA THR A 425 -7.36 -1.19 -0.14
C THR A 425 -8.03 -2.01 -1.25
N SER A 426 -7.35 -3.04 -1.75
CA SER A 426 -7.90 -3.96 -2.76
C SER A 426 -9.12 -4.71 -2.22
N THR A 427 -9.01 -5.26 -1.00
CA THR A 427 -10.12 -6.00 -0.39
C THR A 427 -11.34 -5.12 -0.17
N ILE A 428 -11.17 -3.92 0.37
CA ILE A 428 -12.26 -2.95 0.55
C ILE A 428 -12.93 -2.64 -0.80
N SER A 429 -12.16 -2.42 -1.87
CA SER A 429 -12.70 -2.13 -3.20
C SER A 429 -13.53 -3.29 -3.74
N LEU A 430 -13.11 -4.54 -3.53
CA LEU A 430 -13.85 -5.73 -3.95
C LEU A 430 -15.13 -5.94 -3.14
N LEU A 431 -15.10 -5.73 -1.83
CA LEU A 431 -16.29 -5.79 -0.97
C LEU A 431 -17.35 -4.76 -1.40
N ILE A 432 -16.91 -3.53 -1.68
CA ILE A 432 -17.81 -2.47 -2.15
C ILE A 432 -18.38 -2.82 -3.53
N ALA A 433 -17.56 -3.29 -4.47
CA ALA A 433 -18.00 -3.65 -5.81
C ALA A 433 -19.09 -4.75 -5.78
N ALA A 434 -18.89 -5.79 -4.98
CA ALA A 434 -19.87 -6.85 -4.78
C ALA A 434 -21.17 -6.34 -4.15
N ALA A 435 -21.05 -5.40 -3.19
CA ALA A 435 -22.21 -4.80 -2.54
C ALA A 435 -23.01 -3.87 -3.47
N ILE A 436 -22.36 -3.18 -4.41
CA ILE A 436 -23.03 -2.26 -5.36
C ILE A 436 -23.82 -3.05 -6.40
N ASP A 437 -23.16 -3.95 -7.12
CA ASP A 437 -23.75 -4.70 -8.25
C ASP A 437 -23.05 -6.05 -8.41
N SER A 438 -23.82 -7.13 -8.30
CA SER A 438 -23.32 -8.50 -8.51
C SER A 438 -22.80 -8.76 -9.93
N SER A 439 -23.09 -7.89 -10.91
CA SER A 439 -22.51 -7.99 -12.25
C SER A 439 -21.04 -7.56 -12.28
N LEU A 440 -20.60 -6.71 -11.34
CA LEU A 440 -19.19 -6.30 -11.19
C LEU A 440 -18.34 -7.40 -10.55
N LEU A 441 -18.88 -8.05 -9.52
CA LEU A 441 -18.22 -9.16 -8.85
C LEU A 441 -19.28 -10.10 -8.26
N ARG A 442 -19.44 -11.28 -8.85
CA ARG A 442 -20.47 -12.26 -8.44
C ARG A 442 -20.24 -12.81 -7.03
N ASP A 443 -19.00 -13.16 -6.76
CA ASP A 443 -18.58 -13.73 -5.47
C ASP A 443 -17.26 -13.11 -5.04
N HIS A 444 -17.28 -12.41 -3.92
CA HIS A 444 -16.10 -11.80 -3.31
C HIS A 444 -15.41 -12.74 -2.30
N SER A 445 -16.07 -13.84 -1.90
CA SER A 445 -15.57 -14.73 -0.83
C SER A 445 -14.18 -15.30 -1.10
N PRO A 446 -13.82 -15.75 -2.32
CA PRO A 446 -12.48 -16.25 -2.59
C PRO A 446 -11.41 -15.16 -2.43
N TRP A 447 -11.74 -13.92 -2.76
CA TRP A 447 -10.84 -12.78 -2.64
C TRP A 447 -10.67 -12.33 -1.21
N SER A 448 -11.76 -12.30 -0.43
CA SER A 448 -11.73 -12.06 1.01
C SER A 448 -10.88 -13.11 1.74
N GLN A 449 -11.05 -14.41 1.41
CA GLN A 449 -10.23 -15.48 1.97
C GLN A 449 -8.74 -15.33 1.60
N ARG A 450 -8.44 -14.97 0.36
CA ARG A 450 -7.07 -14.73 -0.11
C ARG A 450 -6.42 -13.57 0.64
N ALA A 451 -7.13 -12.46 0.81
CA ALA A 451 -6.67 -11.32 1.59
C ALA A 451 -6.41 -11.69 3.06
N HIS A 452 -7.33 -12.44 3.67
CA HIS A 452 -7.14 -12.93 5.03
C HIS A 452 -5.94 -13.86 5.17
N LYS A 453 -5.68 -14.75 4.20
CA LYS A 453 -4.48 -15.61 4.18
C LYS A 453 -3.19 -14.77 4.13
N ILE A 454 -3.15 -13.72 3.32
CA ILE A 454 -2.02 -12.78 3.25
C ILE A 454 -1.81 -12.09 4.60
N LEU A 455 -2.88 -11.51 5.18
CA LEU A 455 -2.81 -10.82 6.46
C LEU A 455 -2.48 -11.77 7.62
N ASP A 456 -2.98 -13.01 7.62
CA ASP A 456 -2.62 -14.03 8.61
C ASP A 456 -1.12 -14.33 8.61
N GLN A 457 -0.50 -14.40 7.45
CA GLN A 457 0.95 -14.58 7.34
C GLN A 457 1.72 -13.37 7.89
N MET A 458 1.23 -12.14 7.63
CA MET A 458 1.82 -10.94 8.24
C MET A 458 1.70 -10.97 9.77
N VAL A 459 0.55 -11.40 10.30
CA VAL A 459 0.32 -11.56 11.76
C VAL A 459 1.24 -12.64 12.36
N GLN A 460 1.38 -13.80 11.69
CA GLN A 460 2.24 -14.89 12.15
C GLN A 460 3.71 -14.45 12.22
N ARG A 461 4.12 -13.55 11.33
CA ARG A 461 5.46 -12.94 11.33
C ARG A 461 5.62 -11.78 12.33
N GLY A 462 4.57 -11.49 13.13
CA GLY A 462 4.59 -10.51 14.23
C GLY A 462 4.10 -9.12 13.85
N ASN A 463 3.51 -8.92 12.68
CA ASN A 463 2.87 -7.67 12.35
C ASN A 463 1.46 -7.60 12.96
N HIS A 464 1.36 -7.01 14.16
CA HIS A 464 0.07 -6.89 14.85
C HIS A 464 -0.87 -5.86 14.19
N ALA A 465 -0.35 -4.95 13.38
CA ALA A 465 -1.17 -4.03 12.61
C ALA A 465 -2.01 -4.78 11.58
N ALA A 466 -1.48 -5.85 10.97
CA ALA A 466 -2.24 -6.70 10.07
C ALA A 466 -3.45 -7.37 10.75
N LYS A 467 -3.37 -7.64 12.06
CA LYS A 467 -4.51 -8.17 12.82
C LYS A 467 -5.65 -7.14 12.97
N LEU A 468 -5.30 -5.86 13.16
CA LEU A 468 -6.30 -4.79 13.22
C LEU A 468 -7.00 -4.65 11.86
N VAL A 469 -6.21 -4.55 10.78
CA VAL A 469 -6.73 -4.49 9.41
C VAL A 469 -7.65 -5.67 9.11
N GLN A 470 -7.25 -6.88 9.49
CA GLN A 470 -8.06 -8.08 9.30
C GLN A 470 -9.40 -8.01 10.06
N SER A 471 -9.39 -7.46 11.28
CA SER A 471 -10.61 -7.29 12.08
C SER A 471 -11.56 -6.28 11.43
N GLU A 472 -11.04 -5.16 10.93
CA GLU A 472 -11.83 -4.14 10.22
C GLU A 472 -12.45 -4.69 8.92
N LEU A 473 -11.68 -5.48 8.15
CA LEU A 473 -12.19 -6.12 6.93
C LEU A 473 -13.28 -7.15 7.22
N LYS A 474 -13.14 -7.96 8.27
CA LYS A 474 -14.17 -8.93 8.70
C LYS A 474 -15.44 -8.23 9.15
N GLN A 475 -15.31 -7.12 9.87
CA GLN A 475 -16.45 -6.32 10.30
C GLN A 475 -17.19 -5.75 9.06
N LEU A 476 -16.46 -5.14 8.13
CA LEU A 476 -17.05 -4.57 6.91
C LEU A 476 -17.76 -5.64 6.07
N ASP A 477 -17.14 -6.80 5.86
CA ASP A 477 -17.71 -7.92 5.11
C ASP A 477 -19.03 -8.40 5.77
N GLY A 478 -19.03 -8.58 7.09
CA GLY A 478 -20.21 -8.98 7.85
C GLY A 478 -21.34 -7.95 7.80
N GLU A 479 -21.03 -6.66 7.90
CA GLU A 479 -22.02 -5.59 7.85
C GLU A 479 -22.64 -5.43 6.45
N LEU A 480 -21.84 -5.51 5.40
CA LEU A 480 -22.33 -5.50 3.99
C LEU A 480 -23.22 -6.71 3.70
N ALA A 481 -22.86 -7.89 4.20
CA ALA A 481 -23.70 -9.09 4.06
C ALA A 481 -25.06 -8.94 4.76
N GLN A 482 -25.09 -8.35 5.96
CA GLN A 482 -26.35 -8.09 6.68
C GLN A 482 -27.24 -7.07 5.94
N LEU A 483 -26.66 -6.04 5.34
CA LEU A 483 -27.40 -5.07 4.52
C LEU A 483 -28.03 -5.74 3.30
N ALA A 484 -27.29 -6.58 2.59
CA ALA A 484 -27.79 -7.33 1.44
C ALA A 484 -28.96 -8.26 1.82
N MET A 485 -28.91 -8.90 3.00
CA MET A 485 -30.02 -9.71 3.52
C MET A 485 -31.26 -8.87 3.83
N LYS A 486 -31.12 -7.68 4.46
CA LYS A 486 -32.25 -6.77 4.72
C LYS A 486 -32.94 -6.32 3.44
N GLU A 487 -32.17 -5.92 2.40
CA GLU A 487 -32.71 -5.54 1.09
C GLU A 487 -33.48 -6.69 0.43
N GLY A 488 -32.96 -7.91 0.50
CA GLY A 488 -33.61 -9.11 -0.02
C GLY A 488 -34.97 -9.38 0.64
N VAL A 489 -35.05 -9.21 1.96
CA VAL A 489 -36.32 -9.38 2.73
C VAL A 489 -37.31 -8.27 2.40
N GLU A 490 -36.90 -7.01 2.33
CA GLU A 490 -37.80 -5.89 1.97
C GLU A 490 -38.33 -6.02 0.53
N THR A 491 -37.49 -6.48 -0.39
CA THR A 491 -37.91 -6.71 -1.77
C THR A 491 -38.89 -7.88 -1.88
N ALA A 492 -38.73 -8.93 -1.08
CA ALA A 492 -39.68 -10.04 -1.01
C ALA A 492 -41.03 -9.62 -0.42
N LEU A 493 -41.02 -8.87 0.68
CA LEU A 493 -42.22 -8.33 1.32
C LEU A 493 -43.00 -7.36 0.40
N THR A 494 -42.28 -6.52 -0.34
CA THR A 494 -42.89 -5.59 -1.30
C THR A 494 -43.52 -6.35 -2.48
N ARG A 495 -42.90 -7.42 -2.95
CA ARG A 495 -43.47 -8.31 -3.97
C ARG A 495 -44.71 -9.03 -3.48
N GLU A 496 -44.69 -9.57 -2.26
CA GLU A 496 -45.88 -10.21 -1.66
C GLU A 496 -47.01 -9.23 -1.46
N ALA A 497 -46.73 -8.01 -0.96
CA ALA A 497 -47.71 -6.96 -0.83
C ALA A 497 -48.30 -6.52 -2.19
N TYR A 498 -47.48 -6.44 -3.25
CA TYR A 498 -47.93 -6.13 -4.58
C TYR A 498 -48.81 -7.26 -5.18
N HIS A 499 -48.45 -8.53 -4.97
CA HIS A 499 -49.23 -9.67 -5.36
C HIS A 499 -50.57 -9.79 -4.62
N GLN A 500 -50.59 -9.42 -3.33
CA GLN A 500 -51.84 -9.33 -2.54
C GLN A 500 -52.75 -8.18 -2.97
N SER A 501 -52.18 -7.05 -3.42
CA SER A 501 -52.96 -5.89 -3.88
C SER A 501 -53.50 -6.03 -5.30
N THR A 502 -52.90 -6.89 -6.15
CA THR A 502 -53.31 -7.07 -7.57
C THR A 502 -54.24 -8.23 -7.81
N GLY A 503 -54.64 -9.03 -6.81
CA GLY A 503 -55.75 -9.99 -6.84
C GLY A 503 -55.65 -11.11 -7.91
N LEU A 504 -54.48 -11.40 -8.46
CA LEU A 504 -54.25 -12.47 -9.44
C LEU A 504 -53.70 -13.73 -8.74
N GLY A 505 -54.62 -14.51 -8.16
CA GLY A 505 -54.36 -15.87 -7.75
C GLY A 505 -54.20 -16.78 -8.97
N GLN A 506 -52.98 -17.16 -9.30
CA GLN A 506 -52.76 -18.35 -10.13
C GLN A 506 -51.95 -19.38 -9.33
N PHE A 507 -52.59 -20.55 -9.24
CA PHE A 507 -52.01 -21.78 -8.71
C PHE A 507 -50.70 -22.12 -9.41
N VAL A 508 -49.63 -22.30 -8.66
CA VAL A 508 -48.41 -22.96 -9.13
C VAL A 508 -48.26 -24.24 -8.33
N GLU A 509 -48.31 -25.35 -9.03
CA GLU A 509 -48.09 -26.69 -8.50
C GLU A 509 -46.76 -26.82 -7.77
N ALA A 510 -46.80 -27.48 -6.63
CA ALA A 510 -45.65 -27.84 -5.83
C ALA A 510 -44.83 -28.94 -6.55
N VAL A 511 -43.57 -28.64 -6.84
CA VAL A 511 -42.58 -29.64 -7.25
C VAL A 511 -41.96 -30.23 -5.97
N PRO A 512 -41.89 -31.58 -5.83
CA PRO A 512 -41.40 -32.22 -4.59
C PRO A 512 -39.88 -32.09 -4.44
N LEU A 513 -39.48 -31.75 -3.22
CA LEU A 513 -38.09 -31.83 -2.74
C LEU A 513 -37.57 -33.26 -2.84
N VAL A 514 -36.57 -33.46 -3.64
CA VAL A 514 -35.76 -34.70 -3.67
C VAL A 514 -34.69 -34.55 -2.58
N THR A 515 -34.88 -35.33 -1.52
CA THR A 515 -33.83 -35.59 -0.51
C THR A 515 -32.87 -36.62 -1.10
N GLY A 516 -31.57 -36.31 -1.11
CA GLY A 516 -30.60 -37.30 -1.56
C GLY A 516 -29.16 -36.92 -1.29
N SER A 517 -28.65 -37.60 -0.29
CA SER A 517 -27.29 -38.14 -0.08
C SER A 517 -26.14 -37.19 0.30
N GLU A 518 -25.69 -37.48 1.52
CA GLU A 518 -24.36 -37.19 2.05
C GLU A 518 -23.25 -37.50 1.03
N GLN A 519 -22.44 -36.53 0.71
CA GLN A 519 -21.12 -36.75 0.13
C GLN A 519 -20.06 -36.09 1.02
N SER A 520 -19.05 -36.88 1.34
CA SER A 520 -17.83 -36.60 2.07
C SER A 520 -17.13 -35.30 1.57
N PRO A 521 -16.33 -34.63 2.43
CA PRO A 521 -15.59 -33.45 2.01
C PRO A 521 -14.50 -33.86 1.01
N LEU A 522 -14.76 -33.59 -0.27
CA LEU A 522 -13.73 -33.57 -1.29
C LEU A 522 -12.82 -32.36 -1.03
N GLU A 523 -11.55 -32.64 -0.89
CA GLU A 523 -10.48 -31.67 -1.02
C GLU A 523 -10.76 -30.87 -2.32
N VAL A 524 -11.07 -29.60 -2.16
CA VAL A 524 -11.20 -28.67 -3.27
C VAL A 524 -9.77 -28.43 -3.76
N GLU A 525 -9.33 -29.19 -4.74
CA GLU A 525 -8.27 -28.77 -5.65
C GLU A 525 -8.70 -27.40 -6.19
N LEU A 526 -7.93 -26.37 -5.84
CA LEU A 526 -8.09 -25.05 -6.38
C LEU A 526 -7.84 -25.13 -7.89
N ASP A 527 -8.93 -25.21 -8.62
CA ASP A 527 -8.96 -25.30 -10.07
C ASP A 527 -8.22 -24.10 -10.68
N GLU A 528 -7.10 -24.41 -11.34
CA GLU A 528 -6.35 -23.47 -12.19
C GLU A 528 -7.15 -23.05 -13.43
N GLY A 529 -8.42 -23.41 -13.51
CA GLY A 529 -9.33 -23.23 -14.66
C GLY A 529 -10.02 -21.88 -14.78
N PHE A 530 -9.79 -20.89 -13.91
CA PHE A 530 -10.25 -19.50 -14.12
C PHE A 530 -9.25 -18.69 -14.96
N GLY A 531 -8.88 -19.23 -16.10
CA GLY A 531 -7.94 -18.65 -17.02
C GLY A 531 -8.61 -18.01 -18.23
N GLN A 532 -9.11 -16.79 -18.13
CA GLN A 532 -8.94 -15.80 -19.18
C GLN A 532 -8.39 -14.56 -18.48
N HIS A 533 -7.10 -14.30 -18.71
CA HIS A 533 -6.41 -13.11 -18.27
C HIS A 533 -7.05 -11.89 -18.93
N TYR A 534 -7.96 -11.23 -18.22
CA TYR A 534 -8.42 -9.90 -18.57
C TYR A 534 -7.55 -8.83 -17.90
N GLU A 535 -6.21 -8.96 -18.02
CA GLU A 535 -5.40 -7.77 -17.90
C GLU A 535 -5.75 -6.87 -19.08
N LEU A 536 -6.31 -5.71 -18.80
CA LEU A 536 -6.49 -4.71 -19.83
C LEU A 536 -5.12 -4.39 -20.41
N SER A 537 -4.92 -4.78 -21.66
CA SER A 537 -3.72 -4.42 -22.37
C SER A 537 -3.59 -2.89 -22.40
N PRO A 538 -2.37 -2.35 -22.50
CA PRO A 538 -2.17 -0.90 -22.62
C PRO A 538 -3.05 -0.26 -23.71
N ASN A 539 -3.30 -0.99 -24.81
CA ASN A 539 -4.17 -0.55 -25.90
C ASN A 539 -5.64 -0.47 -25.46
N GLN A 540 -6.15 -1.49 -24.77
CA GLN A 540 -7.52 -1.47 -24.24
C GLN A 540 -7.73 -0.35 -23.22
N MET A 541 -6.75 -0.09 -22.38
CA MET A 541 -6.78 1.03 -21.43
C MET A 541 -6.75 2.39 -22.16
N MET A 542 -5.98 2.49 -23.24
CA MET A 542 -5.94 3.68 -24.08
C MET A 542 -7.27 3.88 -24.83
N ASP A 543 -7.85 2.82 -25.37
CA ASP A 543 -9.15 2.84 -26.06
C ASP A 543 -10.26 3.23 -25.09
N LEU A 544 -10.25 2.70 -23.87
CA LEU A 544 -11.17 3.11 -22.82
C LEU A 544 -11.00 4.59 -22.47
N ALA A 545 -9.78 5.05 -22.25
CA ALA A 545 -9.52 6.46 -21.97
C ALA A 545 -10.05 7.35 -23.11
N ASN A 546 -9.92 6.92 -24.36
CA ASN A 546 -10.41 7.65 -25.52
C ASN A 546 -11.95 7.58 -25.69
N SER A 547 -12.58 6.51 -25.22
CA SER A 547 -14.04 6.31 -25.27
C SER A 547 -14.80 7.08 -24.18
N LEU A 548 -14.10 7.64 -23.19
CA LEU A 548 -14.69 8.52 -22.18
C LEU A 548 -15.18 9.80 -22.87
N ASP A 549 -16.41 9.76 -23.42
CA ASP A 549 -17.03 10.94 -24.05
C ASP A 549 -17.52 11.90 -22.97
N LEU A 550 -16.74 12.97 -22.80
CA LEU A 550 -17.00 14.04 -21.83
C LEU A 550 -18.31 14.80 -22.11
N ASN A 551 -18.86 14.70 -23.34
CA ASN A 551 -20.05 15.42 -23.78
C ASN A 551 -21.34 14.61 -23.64
N SER A 552 -21.26 13.29 -23.69
CA SER A 552 -22.41 12.40 -23.62
C SER A 552 -22.88 12.10 -22.20
N LEU A 553 -22.02 12.25 -21.24
CA LEU A 553 -22.29 12.04 -19.82
C LEU A 553 -22.74 13.38 -19.20
N SER A 554 -24.04 13.70 -19.32
CA SER A 554 -24.63 14.79 -18.53
C SER A 554 -24.51 14.40 -17.04
N TRP A 555 -23.54 15.00 -16.38
CA TRP A 555 -23.34 14.85 -14.93
C TRP A 555 -24.63 15.28 -14.23
N PRO A 556 -25.20 14.51 -13.32
CA PRO A 556 -26.36 14.93 -12.55
C PRO A 556 -25.93 16.02 -11.56
N LEU A 557 -25.94 17.26 -12.04
CA LEU A 557 -25.39 18.45 -11.40
C LEU A 557 -26.07 18.85 -10.10
N SER A 558 -27.23 18.26 -9.77
CA SER A 558 -28.07 18.73 -8.65
C SER A 558 -27.97 17.93 -7.37
N SER A 559 -27.29 16.80 -7.35
CA SER A 559 -27.35 15.85 -6.23
C SER A 559 -26.00 15.34 -5.73
N ILE A 560 -24.88 15.92 -6.16
CA ILE A 560 -23.59 15.52 -5.61
C ILE A 560 -23.43 16.16 -4.26
N HIS A 561 -23.84 15.39 -3.25
CA HIS A 561 -23.50 15.69 -1.89
C HIS A 561 -21.98 15.80 -1.77
N ASP A 562 -21.58 16.91 -1.27
CA ASP A 562 -20.28 17.32 -0.87
C ASP A 562 -19.55 16.17 -0.15
N MET A 563 -18.46 15.65 -0.72
CA MET A 563 -17.54 14.78 0.03
C MET A 563 -16.92 15.54 1.21
N SER A 564 -17.10 16.89 1.27
CA SER A 564 -16.72 17.74 2.38
C SER A 564 -17.70 17.72 3.55
N GLY A 565 -18.91 17.13 3.40
CA GLY A 565 -19.84 16.87 4.51
C GLY A 565 -19.29 15.93 5.57
N LEU A 566 -18.10 15.46 5.36
CA LEU A 566 -17.25 14.77 6.32
C LEU A 566 -16.37 15.83 6.99
N GLY A 567 -16.98 16.62 7.87
CA GLY A 567 -16.31 17.66 8.64
C GLY A 567 -14.97 17.22 9.19
N ILE A 568 -13.99 18.13 9.02
CA ILE A 568 -12.73 18.14 9.76
C ILE A 568 -13.02 18.17 11.25
#